data_b8d3360722d88bd4c3cec7edf7e48f18
#
_entry.id   b8d3360722d88bd4c3cec7edf7e48f18
#
_cell.length_a   1.000
_cell.length_b   1.000
_cell.length_c   1.000
_cell.angle_alpha   90.00
_cell.angle_beta   90.00
_cell.angle_gamma   90.00
#
_symmetry.space_group_name_H-M   'P 1'
#
loop_
_entity.id
_entity.type
_entity.pdbx_description
1 polymer ?
#
loop_
_entity_poly.entity_id
_entity_poly.type
_entity_poly.pdbx_seq_one_letter_code
_entity_poly.pdbx_strand_id
1 'polypeptide(L)'
;MPDDLVFMMGNFEARIPQDRVYSKSHLWFQQTADHWRVGFTAYSVRLLQDVYFLDWFIDPFTNVQEKQKIGEIESSKALSDLYVPAGGRILEFNEELLNDPSAINQADNYDKGWLFEMEADAQWLTPAEYLQVLDDGWEQTQRIIKGQLN
;
A
#
# COMPACT_ATOMS: atom_id res chain seq x y z
N MET A 1 7.09 -0.98 -23.43
CA MET A 1 6.71 -0.82 -22.03
C MET A 1 7.75 -1.47 -21.15
N PRO A 2 8.19 -0.83 -20.08
CA PRO A 2 9.05 -1.54 -19.15
C PRO A 2 8.29 -2.71 -18.54
N ASP A 3 8.93 -3.85 -18.48
CA ASP A 3 8.34 -5.01 -17.83
C ASP A 3 8.27 -4.79 -16.33
N ASP A 4 7.18 -5.23 -15.70
CA ASP A 4 7.08 -5.19 -14.24
C ASP A 4 8.14 -6.10 -13.64
N LEU A 5 8.72 -5.68 -12.52
CA LEU A 5 9.49 -6.59 -11.69
C LEU A 5 8.52 -7.55 -11.00
N VAL A 6 9.01 -8.69 -10.59
CA VAL A 6 8.19 -9.70 -9.92
C VAL A 6 8.90 -10.20 -8.67
N PHE A 7 8.18 -10.22 -7.57
CA PHE A 7 8.64 -10.86 -6.34
C PHE A 7 7.77 -12.10 -6.07
N MET A 8 8.42 -13.26 -5.92
CA MET A 8 7.69 -14.51 -5.68
C MET A 8 7.37 -14.68 -4.19
N MET A 9 6.08 -14.72 -3.87
CA MET A 9 5.57 -15.02 -2.53
C MET A 9 5.11 -16.48 -2.56
N GLY A 10 6.05 -17.41 -2.40
CA GLY A 10 5.77 -18.80 -2.71
C GLY A 10 5.42 -18.96 -4.18
N ASN A 11 4.24 -19.43 -4.49
CA ASN A 11 3.76 -19.58 -5.88
C ASN A 11 3.04 -18.33 -6.41
N PHE A 12 2.85 -17.32 -5.58
CA PHE A 12 2.16 -16.10 -5.99
C PHE A 12 3.15 -15.06 -6.51
N GLU A 13 2.85 -14.49 -7.68
CA GLU A 13 3.67 -13.46 -8.29
C GLU A 13 3.17 -12.08 -7.85
N ALA A 14 3.95 -11.39 -7.02
CA ALA A 14 3.67 -10.01 -6.65
C ALA A 14 4.36 -9.10 -7.66
N ARG A 15 3.57 -8.44 -8.53
CA ARG A 15 4.09 -7.53 -9.55
C ARG A 15 4.53 -6.21 -8.91
N ILE A 16 5.62 -5.66 -9.42
CA ILE A 16 6.18 -4.38 -9.00
C ILE A 16 6.35 -3.51 -10.25
N PRO A 17 5.35 -2.68 -10.59
CA PRO A 17 5.45 -1.78 -11.75
C PRO A 17 6.65 -0.85 -11.68
N GLN A 18 7.27 -0.58 -12.82
CA GLN A 18 8.45 0.27 -12.89
C GLN A 18 8.14 1.74 -13.20
N ASP A 19 6.86 2.09 -13.34
CA ASP A 19 6.40 3.45 -13.63
C ASP A 19 6.10 4.26 -12.36
N ARG A 20 6.44 3.75 -11.20
CA ARG A 20 6.15 4.38 -9.91
C ARG A 20 7.22 4.05 -8.88
N VAL A 21 7.09 4.64 -7.70
CA VAL A 21 8.04 4.47 -6.60
C VAL A 21 7.32 3.91 -5.37
N TYR A 22 8.08 3.57 -4.32
CA TYR A 22 7.57 2.74 -3.24
C TYR A 22 8.07 3.20 -1.88
N SER A 23 7.33 2.84 -0.82
CA SER A 23 7.77 3.00 0.56
C SER A 23 8.12 1.65 1.18
N LYS A 24 8.89 1.67 2.27
CA LYS A 24 9.21 0.46 3.04
C LYS A 24 7.98 -0.15 3.71
N SER A 25 6.92 0.63 3.85
CA SER A 25 5.65 0.18 4.42
C SER A 25 4.71 -0.43 3.37
N HIS A 26 5.24 -0.73 2.18
CA HIS A 26 4.54 -1.45 1.11
C HIS A 26 3.42 -0.65 0.46
N LEU A 27 3.64 0.64 0.28
CA LEU A 27 2.77 1.51 -0.50
C LEU A 27 3.46 1.90 -1.79
N TRP A 28 2.68 2.06 -2.86
CA TRP A 28 3.19 2.62 -4.10
C TRP A 28 2.78 4.10 -4.22
N PHE A 29 3.60 4.85 -4.95
CA PHE A 29 3.40 6.28 -5.18
C PHE A 29 3.56 6.56 -6.66
N GLN A 30 2.52 7.11 -7.27
CA GLN A 30 2.55 7.54 -8.66
C GLN A 30 2.32 9.03 -8.74
N GLN A 31 3.23 9.74 -9.40
CA GLN A 31 3.11 11.18 -9.52
C GLN A 31 1.96 11.54 -10.45
N THR A 32 1.10 12.43 -10.00
CA THR A 32 -0.06 12.93 -10.72
C THR A 32 -0.04 14.45 -10.58
N ALA A 33 0.25 15.18 -11.68
CA ALA A 33 0.43 16.63 -11.63
C ALA A 33 1.51 17.02 -10.61
N ASP A 34 1.15 17.68 -9.52
CA ASP A 34 2.08 18.16 -8.50
C ASP A 34 1.98 17.38 -7.18
N HIS A 35 1.29 16.25 -7.18
CA HIS A 35 1.08 15.43 -5.99
C HIS A 35 1.21 13.94 -6.29
N TRP A 36 0.94 13.10 -5.30
CA TRP A 36 1.10 11.65 -5.40
C TRP A 36 -0.22 10.94 -5.20
N ARG A 37 -0.49 9.96 -6.04
CA ARG A 37 -1.53 8.97 -5.80
C ARG A 37 -0.88 7.78 -5.11
N VAL A 38 -1.53 7.25 -4.07
CA VAL A 38 -0.94 6.25 -3.17
C VAL A 38 -1.85 5.04 -3.05
N GLY A 39 -1.28 3.85 -3.05
CA GLY A 39 -2.04 2.63 -2.87
C GLY A 39 -1.20 1.49 -2.31
N PHE A 40 -1.84 0.36 -2.04
CA PHE A 40 -1.17 -0.85 -1.58
C PHE A 40 -0.48 -1.55 -2.73
N THR A 41 0.74 -2.04 -2.51
CA THR A 41 1.40 -2.94 -3.46
C THR A 41 0.69 -4.29 -3.50
N ALA A 42 0.94 -5.06 -4.57
CA ALA A 42 0.42 -6.42 -4.69
C ALA A 42 0.88 -7.30 -3.52
N TYR A 43 2.10 -7.10 -3.04
CA TYR A 43 2.64 -7.77 -1.85
C TYR A 43 1.76 -7.51 -0.63
N SER A 44 1.42 -6.25 -0.38
CA SER A 44 0.60 -5.85 0.76
C SER A 44 -0.80 -6.43 0.68
N VAL A 45 -1.44 -6.34 -0.48
CA VAL A 45 -2.79 -6.87 -0.68
C VAL A 45 -2.82 -8.38 -0.47
N ARG A 46 -1.78 -9.09 -0.95
CA ARG A 46 -1.70 -10.54 -0.75
C ARG A 46 -1.62 -10.92 0.73
N LEU A 47 -0.87 -10.15 1.53
CA LEU A 47 -0.75 -10.38 2.96
C LEU A 47 -2.05 -10.07 3.71
N LEU A 48 -2.79 -9.05 3.30
CA LEU A 48 -4.06 -8.68 3.91
C LEU A 48 -5.15 -9.73 3.67
N GLN A 49 -5.14 -10.36 2.52
CA GLN A 49 -6.19 -11.25 2.04
C GLN A 49 -7.53 -10.49 1.94
N ASP A 50 -8.65 -11.07 2.34
CA ASP A 50 -9.97 -10.47 2.12
C ASP A 50 -10.19 -9.26 3.03
N VAL A 51 -10.30 -8.07 2.42
CA VAL A 51 -10.54 -6.82 3.15
C VAL A 51 -12.06 -6.58 3.19
N TYR A 52 -12.57 -6.26 4.38
CA TYR A 52 -14.00 -6.00 4.56
C TYR A 52 -14.31 -4.71 5.34
N PHE A 53 -13.30 -4.01 5.84
CA PHE A 53 -13.50 -2.74 6.54
C PHE A 53 -12.34 -1.80 6.29
N LEU A 54 -12.65 -0.52 6.06
CA LEU A 54 -11.67 0.55 5.89
C LEU A 54 -12.25 1.82 6.47
N ASP A 55 -11.50 2.50 7.32
CA ASP A 55 -11.92 3.78 7.91
C ASP A 55 -10.75 4.76 7.92
N TRP A 56 -11.05 6.02 7.60
CA TRP A 56 -10.09 7.12 7.67
C TRP A 56 -10.48 8.03 8.83
N PHE A 57 -9.50 8.42 9.64
CA PHE A 57 -9.73 9.22 10.86
C PHE A 57 -9.57 10.72 10.66
N ILE A 58 -9.18 11.13 9.47
CA ILE A 58 -8.93 12.53 9.14
C ILE A 58 -9.72 12.89 7.88
N ASP A 59 -9.95 14.19 7.71
CA ASP A 59 -10.66 14.72 6.55
C ASP A 59 -9.69 15.05 5.41
N PRO A 60 -10.18 15.17 4.16
CA PRO A 60 -9.38 15.74 3.08
C PRO A 60 -8.80 17.10 3.46
N PHE A 61 -7.65 17.43 2.89
CA PHE A 61 -6.91 18.68 3.13
C PHE A 61 -6.32 18.80 4.53
N THR A 62 -6.12 17.68 5.22
CA THR A 62 -5.47 17.64 6.53
C THR A 62 -3.97 17.52 6.36
N ASN A 63 -3.22 18.35 7.08
CA ASN A 63 -1.76 18.21 7.18
C ASN A 63 -1.41 17.04 8.09
N VAL A 64 -0.41 16.26 7.70
CA VAL A 64 -0.02 15.04 8.41
C VAL A 64 1.50 15.01 8.61
N GLN A 65 1.91 14.30 9.65
CA GLN A 65 3.33 14.06 9.96
C GLN A 65 3.69 12.62 9.64
N GLU A 66 4.96 12.38 9.33
CA GLU A 66 5.46 11.04 9.09
C GLU A 66 5.07 10.11 10.25
N LYS A 67 4.59 8.91 9.91
CA LYS A 67 4.13 7.87 10.84
C LYS A 67 2.86 8.21 11.61
N GLN A 68 2.17 9.28 11.26
CA GLN A 68 0.87 9.59 11.86
C GLN A 68 -0.15 8.53 11.46
N LYS A 69 -0.89 8.01 12.44
CA LYS A 69 -1.98 7.07 12.18
C LYS A 69 -3.14 7.85 11.56
N ILE A 70 -3.60 7.41 10.37
CA ILE A 70 -4.67 8.10 9.64
C ILE A 70 -5.89 7.22 9.40
N GLY A 71 -5.82 5.95 9.72
CA GLY A 71 -6.95 5.06 9.48
C GLY A 71 -6.72 3.67 10.01
N GLU A 72 -7.70 2.82 9.74
CA GLU A 72 -7.67 1.39 10.07
C GLU A 72 -8.20 0.58 8.91
N ILE A 73 -7.66 -0.63 8.75
CA ILE A 73 -8.15 -1.60 7.78
C ILE A 73 -8.34 -2.94 8.49
N GLU A 74 -9.47 -3.60 8.22
CA GLU A 74 -9.74 -4.92 8.77
C GLU A 74 -9.88 -5.92 7.63
N SER A 75 -9.19 -7.04 7.77
CA SER A 75 -9.20 -8.11 6.80
C SER A 75 -9.41 -9.45 7.51
N SER A 76 -9.51 -10.52 6.74
CA SER A 76 -9.63 -11.87 7.28
C SER A 76 -8.45 -12.29 8.15
N LYS A 77 -7.32 -11.56 8.07
CA LYS A 77 -6.11 -11.88 8.85
C LYS A 77 -5.95 -11.03 10.10
N ALA A 78 -6.29 -9.73 10.05
CA ALA A 78 -6.02 -8.84 11.17
C ALA A 78 -6.74 -7.52 11.03
N LEU A 79 -6.85 -6.80 12.14
CA LEU A 79 -7.11 -5.37 12.18
C LEU A 79 -5.76 -4.67 12.18
N SER A 80 -5.53 -3.77 11.24
CA SER A 80 -4.24 -3.08 11.09
C SER A 80 -4.44 -1.57 11.07
N ASP A 81 -3.49 -0.86 11.67
CA ASP A 81 -3.45 0.60 11.61
C ASP A 81 -2.81 1.04 10.30
N LEU A 82 -3.29 2.15 9.77
CA LEU A 82 -2.74 2.75 8.56
C LEU A 82 -2.00 4.04 8.94
N TYR A 83 -0.73 4.11 8.56
CA TYR A 83 0.17 5.23 8.88
C TYR A 83 0.60 5.94 7.60
N VAL A 84 0.78 7.25 7.71
CA VAL A 84 1.33 8.04 6.62
C VAL A 84 2.84 7.78 6.51
N PRO A 85 3.36 7.45 5.31
CA PRO A 85 4.79 7.15 5.15
C PRO A 85 5.67 8.39 5.15
N ALA A 86 5.11 9.59 4.97
CA ALA A 86 5.87 10.84 4.95
C ALA A 86 4.98 11.99 5.38
N GLY A 87 5.58 13.06 5.88
CA GLY A 87 4.86 14.28 6.19
C GLY A 87 4.38 14.99 4.93
N GLY A 88 3.26 15.67 5.03
CA GLY A 88 2.66 16.38 3.92
C GLY A 88 1.20 16.71 4.17
N ARG A 89 0.39 16.63 3.14
CA ARG A 89 -1.03 16.96 3.21
C ARG A 89 -1.84 15.94 2.44
N ILE A 90 -2.83 15.35 3.08
CA ILE A 90 -3.78 14.47 2.41
C ILE A 90 -4.75 15.34 1.61
N LEU A 91 -4.98 14.98 0.36
CA LEU A 91 -5.86 15.75 -0.54
C LEU A 91 -7.21 15.09 -0.71
N GLU A 92 -7.24 13.78 -0.95
CA GLU A 92 -8.47 13.08 -1.32
C GLU A 92 -8.36 11.61 -0.96
N PHE A 93 -9.48 11.00 -0.58
CA PHE A 93 -9.60 9.56 -0.37
C PHE A 93 -10.40 8.94 -1.51
N ASN A 94 -10.10 7.69 -1.85
CA ASN A 94 -10.86 6.96 -2.87
C ASN A 94 -12.20 6.49 -2.30
N GLU A 95 -13.27 7.15 -2.70
CA GLU A 95 -14.60 6.87 -2.17
C GLU A 95 -15.11 5.48 -2.54
N GLU A 96 -14.68 4.92 -3.67
CA GLU A 96 -15.09 3.57 -4.06
C GLU A 96 -14.67 2.53 -3.03
N LEU A 97 -13.49 2.69 -2.42
CA LEU A 97 -13.01 1.79 -1.39
C LEU A 97 -13.75 2.00 -0.06
N LEU A 98 -14.21 3.20 0.23
CA LEU A 98 -15.02 3.46 1.42
C LEU A 98 -16.40 2.83 1.29
N ASN A 99 -16.99 2.88 0.09
CA ASN A 99 -18.29 2.28 -0.18
C ASN A 99 -18.21 0.75 -0.22
N ASP A 100 -17.10 0.21 -0.73
CA ASP A 100 -16.88 -1.23 -0.84
C ASP A 100 -15.41 -1.55 -0.58
N PRO A 101 -15.00 -1.77 0.67
CA PRO A 101 -13.60 -2.10 0.99
C PRO A 101 -13.09 -3.35 0.30
N SER A 102 -13.97 -4.29 -0.06
CA SER A 102 -13.55 -5.51 -0.78
C SER A 102 -12.99 -5.22 -2.17
N ALA A 103 -13.24 -4.03 -2.70
CA ALA A 103 -12.67 -3.60 -3.99
C ALA A 103 -11.14 -3.54 -3.95
N ILE A 104 -10.51 -3.44 -2.77
CA ILE A 104 -9.06 -3.53 -2.63
C ILE A 104 -8.55 -4.85 -3.20
N ASN A 105 -9.29 -5.94 -2.99
CA ASN A 105 -8.92 -7.27 -3.49
C ASN A 105 -9.35 -7.51 -4.93
N GLN A 106 -10.41 -6.86 -5.39
CA GLN A 106 -11.05 -7.12 -6.69
C GLN A 106 -10.57 -6.20 -7.79
N ALA A 107 -10.29 -4.93 -7.47
CA ALA A 107 -9.79 -3.97 -8.42
C ALA A 107 -8.29 -4.14 -8.65
N ASP A 108 -7.78 -3.55 -9.73
CA ASP A 108 -6.34 -3.44 -9.90
C ASP A 108 -5.80 -2.48 -8.85
N ASN A 109 -5.06 -3.00 -7.89
CA ASN A 109 -4.53 -2.19 -6.78
C ASN A 109 -3.51 -1.15 -7.25
N TYR A 110 -3.01 -1.27 -8.47
CA TYR A 110 -2.10 -0.29 -9.07
C TYR A 110 -2.84 0.75 -9.92
N ASP A 111 -4.16 0.66 -10.03
CA ASP A 111 -5.00 1.59 -10.78
C ASP A 111 -6.21 1.99 -9.92
N LYS A 112 -7.36 1.36 -10.12
CA LYS A 112 -8.61 1.74 -9.45
C LYS A 112 -8.60 1.50 -7.95
N GLY A 113 -7.71 0.65 -7.45
CA GLY A 113 -7.57 0.33 -6.04
C GLY A 113 -6.72 1.32 -5.25
N TRP A 114 -6.47 2.52 -5.74
CA TRP A 114 -5.70 3.52 -5.00
C TRP A 114 -6.41 3.91 -3.69
N LEU A 115 -5.64 4.32 -2.69
CA LEU A 115 -6.15 4.64 -1.36
C LEU A 115 -6.45 6.13 -1.18
N PHE A 116 -5.46 6.96 -1.44
CA PHE A 116 -5.58 8.41 -1.25
C PHE A 116 -4.58 9.15 -2.13
N GLU A 117 -4.78 10.46 -2.26
CA GLU A 117 -3.83 11.36 -2.90
C GLU A 117 -3.27 12.31 -1.86
N MET A 118 -1.96 12.65 -1.99
CA MET A 118 -1.29 13.52 -1.03
C MET A 118 -0.19 14.35 -1.67
N GLU A 119 0.06 15.51 -1.08
CA GLU A 119 1.29 16.27 -1.30
C GLU A 119 2.32 15.76 -0.30
N ALA A 120 3.51 15.43 -0.76
CA ALA A 120 4.63 15.01 0.09
C ALA A 120 5.93 15.33 -0.61
N ASP A 121 6.93 15.71 0.18
CA ASP A 121 8.28 15.92 -0.29
C ASP A 121 9.19 14.94 0.44
N ALA A 122 9.37 13.77 -0.16
CA ALA A 122 10.16 12.70 0.44
C ALA A 122 10.83 11.89 -0.66
N GLN A 123 11.88 11.19 -0.28
CA GLN A 123 12.54 10.25 -1.18
C GLN A 123 11.90 8.88 -1.03
N TRP A 124 11.53 8.32 -2.17
CA TRP A 124 10.90 7.01 -2.23
C TRP A 124 11.89 5.99 -2.80
N LEU A 125 11.59 4.72 -2.59
CA LEU A 125 12.37 3.61 -3.15
C LEU A 125 12.06 3.45 -4.63
N THR A 126 13.08 3.18 -5.43
CA THR A 126 12.89 2.72 -6.81
C THR A 126 12.28 1.32 -6.79
N PRO A 127 11.71 0.84 -7.93
CA PRO A 127 11.21 -0.54 -7.99
C PRO A 127 12.27 -1.57 -7.59
N ALA A 128 13.51 -1.42 -8.04
CA ALA A 128 14.59 -2.34 -7.71
C ALA A 128 14.94 -2.32 -6.22
N GLU A 129 14.96 -1.12 -5.62
CA GLU A 129 15.21 -0.98 -4.18
C GLU A 129 14.08 -1.62 -3.36
N TYR A 130 12.84 -1.45 -3.80
CA TYR A 130 11.69 -2.07 -3.14
C TYR A 130 11.76 -3.60 -3.23
N LEU A 131 12.10 -4.13 -4.40
CA LEU A 131 12.30 -5.58 -4.57
C LEU A 131 13.33 -6.11 -3.56
N GLN A 132 14.41 -5.36 -3.34
CA GLN A 132 15.43 -5.75 -2.36
C GLN A 132 14.88 -5.75 -0.94
N VAL A 133 14.04 -4.76 -0.59
CA VAL A 133 13.37 -4.72 0.71
C VAL A 133 12.51 -5.98 0.93
N LEU A 134 11.76 -6.38 -0.09
CA LEU A 134 10.93 -7.58 -0.01
C LEU A 134 11.78 -8.84 0.16
N ASP A 135 12.85 -8.94 -0.62
CA ASP A 135 13.75 -10.09 -0.59
C ASP A 135 14.41 -10.22 0.77
N ASP A 136 14.92 -9.12 1.32
CA ASP A 136 15.59 -9.10 2.61
C ASP A 136 14.63 -9.45 3.77
N GLY A 137 13.36 -9.10 3.66
CA GLY A 137 12.37 -9.30 4.73
C GLY A 137 11.54 -10.57 4.60
N TRP A 138 11.65 -11.30 3.49
CA TRP A 138 10.70 -12.36 3.18
C TRP A 138 10.75 -13.54 4.18
N GLU A 139 11.92 -13.93 4.61
CA GLU A 139 12.04 -15.04 5.57
C GLU A 139 11.31 -14.74 6.87
N GLN A 140 11.50 -13.53 7.40
CA GLN A 140 10.80 -13.08 8.61
C GLN A 140 9.29 -13.01 8.39
N THR A 141 8.85 -12.50 7.25
CA THR A 141 7.43 -12.41 6.90
C THR A 141 6.80 -13.80 6.84
N GLN A 142 7.48 -14.78 6.25
CA GLN A 142 6.99 -16.16 6.19
C GLN A 142 6.80 -16.77 7.58
N ARG A 143 7.70 -16.48 8.51
CA ARG A 143 7.58 -16.96 9.89
C ARG A 143 6.34 -16.39 10.58
N ILE A 144 6.07 -15.10 10.38
CA ILE A 144 4.88 -14.44 10.93
C ILE A 144 3.61 -15.06 10.35
N ILE A 145 3.55 -15.24 9.04
CA ILE A 145 2.40 -15.84 8.36
C ILE A 145 2.12 -17.25 8.90
N LYS A 146 3.16 -18.08 9.02
CA LYS A 146 3.03 -19.45 9.54
C LYS A 146 2.51 -19.44 10.98
N GLY A 147 3.00 -18.53 11.81
CA GLY A 147 2.54 -18.37 13.17
C GLY A 147 1.08 -17.98 13.26
N GLN A 148 0.59 -17.19 12.32
CA GLN A 148 -0.82 -16.78 12.27
C GLN A 148 -1.74 -17.89 11.75
N LEU A 149 -1.21 -18.80 10.94
CA LEU A 149 -1.99 -19.88 10.36
C LEU A 149 -2.12 -21.09 11.28
N ASN A 150 -1.30 -21.16 12.30
CA ASN A 150 -1.32 -22.19 13.31
C ASN A 150 -2.10 -21.69 14.53
#